data_05c770f2c0cc4dc2f27d41e26b79332d
#
_entry.id   05c770f2c0cc4dc2f27d41e26b79332d
#
_cell.length_a   1.000
_cell.length_b   1.000
_cell.length_c   1.000
_cell.angle_alpha   90.00
_cell.angle_beta   90.00
_cell.angle_gamma   90.00
#
_symmetry.space_group_name_H-M   'P 1'
#
loop_
_entity.id
_entity.type
_entity.pdbx_description
1 polymer ?
#
loop_
_entity_poly.entity_id
_entity_poly.type
_entity_poly.pdbx_seq_one_letter_code
_entity_poly.pdbx_strand_id
1 'polypeptide(L)'
;KVRPDARQRLAESFEQALRIADGRAIALALDDEDAAGKPREHLFSSKFACPVCSYALAELEPRLFSFNSPMGACPTCDGLGQVTRIDPARVVAHPELGMAAGAIKGWDRRNPYSFSTVESVARHYKFDVNTPFGQLSPAQQHVLLFGSGEQNIAFVYENEGDDGRKRSVKRSHPFEGIITSFERRLRETESMAVREELSRYQNARPCPDCGGARLRREARHVFLPHAGPLQGAASHPPEGAPGAGTAALPVAAVTATPGQPIYAIAHASLGQARDYFDALRFSGAKAGIADK
;
A
#
# COMPACT_ATOMS: atom_id res chain seq x y z
N LYS A 1 14.91 37.77 26.73
CA LYS A 1 15.62 38.05 25.45
C LYS A 1 16.77 37.05 25.30
N VAL A 2 16.86 36.39 24.17
CA VAL A 2 18.00 35.51 23.84
C VAL A 2 19.21 36.41 23.61
N ARG A 3 20.26 36.22 24.42
CA ARG A 3 21.53 36.96 24.33
C ARG A 3 22.67 35.98 24.07
N PRO A 4 23.77 36.39 23.47
CA PRO A 4 24.92 35.50 23.20
C PRO A 4 25.48 34.86 24.48
N ASP A 5 25.43 35.54 25.61
CA ASP A 5 25.85 35.07 26.93
C ASP A 5 24.94 34.02 27.57
N ALA A 6 23.69 33.88 27.08
CA ALA A 6 22.74 32.88 27.54
C ALA A 6 22.86 31.50 26.85
N ARG A 7 23.79 31.33 25.94
CA ARG A 7 23.91 30.09 25.09
C ARG A 7 24.07 28.84 25.94
N GLN A 8 24.95 28.85 26.92
CA GLN A 8 25.20 27.68 27.77
C GLN A 8 23.95 27.34 28.60
N ARG A 9 23.34 28.33 29.23
CA ARG A 9 22.13 28.11 30.05
C ARG A 9 20.94 27.61 29.21
N LEU A 10 20.80 28.08 27.97
CA LEU A 10 19.79 27.59 27.05
C LEU A 10 20.06 26.14 26.66
N ALA A 11 21.32 25.79 26.36
CA ALA A 11 21.68 24.42 26.05
C ALA A 11 21.34 23.46 27.20
N GLU A 12 21.73 23.80 28.42
CA GLU A 12 21.43 23.01 29.64
C GLU A 12 19.91 22.87 29.84
N SER A 13 19.13 23.95 29.64
CA SER A 13 17.68 23.91 29.73
C SER A 13 17.04 23.01 28.68
N PHE A 14 17.52 23.06 27.43
CA PHE A 14 17.07 22.18 26.34
C PHE A 14 17.42 20.72 26.60
N GLU A 15 18.64 20.43 27.03
CA GLU A 15 19.06 19.07 27.38
C GLU A 15 18.17 18.49 28.49
N GLN A 16 17.87 19.28 29.50
CA GLN A 16 16.99 18.85 30.57
C GLN A 16 15.56 18.61 30.09
N ALA A 17 15.00 19.52 29.27
CA ALA A 17 13.68 19.38 28.70
C ALA A 17 13.58 18.14 27.81
N LEU A 18 14.56 17.92 26.91
CA LEU A 18 14.64 16.77 26.05
C LEU A 18 14.73 15.45 26.82
N ARG A 19 15.48 15.44 27.94
CA ARG A 19 15.59 14.25 28.81
C ARG A 19 14.27 13.92 29.52
N ILE A 20 13.55 14.93 30.02
CA ILE A 20 12.29 14.75 30.76
C ILE A 20 11.16 14.31 29.80
N ALA A 21 11.11 14.89 28.59
CA ALA A 21 10.05 14.65 27.64
C ALA A 21 10.42 13.67 26.51
N ASP A 22 11.29 12.72 26.80
CA ASP A 22 11.70 11.65 25.87
C ASP A 22 12.12 12.19 24.49
N GLY A 23 12.98 13.18 24.49
CA GLY A 23 13.56 13.74 23.27
C GLY A 23 12.73 14.85 22.62
N ARG A 24 11.76 15.46 23.32
CA ARG A 24 10.99 16.62 22.83
C ARG A 24 11.17 17.81 23.74
N ALA A 25 11.23 19.01 23.15
CA ALA A 25 11.25 20.28 23.89
C ALA A 25 10.46 21.34 23.11
N ILE A 26 9.79 22.23 23.81
CA ILE A 26 9.06 23.35 23.22
C ILE A 26 9.68 24.64 23.74
N ALA A 27 10.00 25.56 22.82
CA ALA A 27 10.34 26.92 23.14
C ALA A 27 9.20 27.86 22.77
N LEU A 28 8.78 28.69 23.71
CA LEU A 28 7.76 29.71 23.50
C LEU A 28 8.45 31.06 23.25
N ALA A 29 8.16 31.66 22.10
CA ALA A 29 8.62 33.01 21.79
C ALA A 29 7.60 34.02 22.36
N LEU A 30 7.85 34.53 23.57
CA LEU A 30 6.88 35.42 24.29
C LEU A 30 6.69 36.78 23.59
N ASP A 31 7.66 37.21 22.79
CA ASP A 31 7.62 38.50 22.07
C ASP A 31 7.18 38.32 20.58
N ASP A 32 6.81 37.09 20.16
CA ASP A 32 6.37 36.78 18.81
C ASP A 32 5.04 35.99 18.89
N GLU A 33 3.98 36.60 18.38
CA GLU A 33 2.64 36.01 18.42
C GLU A 33 2.27 35.42 17.06
N ASP A 34 1.51 34.33 17.09
CA ASP A 34 0.92 33.73 15.88
C ASP A 34 -0.31 34.56 15.42
N ALA A 35 -0.90 34.16 14.29
CA ALA A 35 -2.09 34.81 13.73
C ALA A 35 -3.33 34.78 14.67
N ALA A 36 -3.29 33.99 15.74
CA ALA A 36 -4.34 33.89 16.77
C ALA A 36 -4.00 34.65 18.07
N GLY A 37 -2.90 35.43 18.07
CA GLY A 37 -2.46 36.22 19.24
C GLY A 37 -1.88 35.35 20.38
N LYS A 38 -1.41 34.14 20.06
CA LYS A 38 -0.73 33.28 21.04
C LYS A 38 0.77 33.31 20.81
N PRO A 39 1.59 33.15 21.88
CA PRO A 39 3.03 33.01 21.75
C PRO A 39 3.38 31.93 20.77
N ARG A 40 4.28 32.22 19.83
CA ARG A 40 4.71 31.24 18.81
C ARG A 40 5.50 30.12 19.47
N GLU A 41 5.03 28.89 19.22
CA GLU A 41 5.66 27.68 19.71
C GLU A 41 6.66 27.13 18.69
N HIS A 42 7.87 26.84 19.16
CA HIS A 42 8.89 26.14 18.39
C HIS A 42 9.13 24.77 19.01
N LEU A 43 8.71 23.70 18.30
CA LEU A 43 8.96 22.33 18.72
C LEU A 43 10.36 21.88 18.25
N PHE A 44 11.13 21.38 19.19
CA PHE A 44 12.43 20.76 18.97
C PHE A 44 12.35 19.28 19.32
N SER A 45 13.03 18.46 18.53
CA SER A 45 13.16 17.03 18.81
C SER A 45 14.60 16.58 18.58
N SER A 46 15.12 15.78 19.51
CA SER A 46 16.35 15.03 19.33
C SER A 46 16.13 13.72 18.57
N LYS A 47 14.86 13.31 18.43
CA LYS A 47 14.42 12.13 17.67
C LYS A 47 13.61 12.64 16.49
N PHE A 48 14.06 12.59 15.29
CA PHE A 48 13.42 12.98 14.02
C PHE A 48 11.85 13.01 14.09
N ALA A 49 11.30 13.95 14.87
CA ALA A 49 9.86 14.05 15.07
C ALA A 49 9.27 15.16 14.19
N CYS A 50 8.10 14.88 13.63
CA CYS A 50 7.33 15.88 12.90
C CYS A 50 6.73 16.90 13.88
N PRO A 51 6.95 18.22 13.71
CA PRO A 51 6.41 19.23 14.61
C PRO A 51 4.87 19.35 14.52
N VAL A 52 4.26 18.87 13.43
CA VAL A 52 2.82 19.01 13.20
C VAL A 52 2.02 17.85 13.78
N CYS A 53 2.44 16.59 13.51
CA CYS A 53 1.68 15.40 13.90
C CYS A 53 2.33 14.58 15.01
N SER A 54 3.47 15.04 15.56
CA SER A 54 4.26 14.32 16.59
C SER A 54 4.75 12.93 16.17
N TYR A 55 4.64 12.58 14.88
CA TYR A 55 5.22 11.35 14.36
C TYR A 55 6.74 11.40 14.58
N ALA A 56 7.28 10.44 15.29
CA ALA A 56 8.70 10.34 15.53
C ALA A 56 9.27 9.14 14.74
N LEU A 57 10.29 9.40 13.95
CA LEU A 57 11.07 8.35 13.33
C LEU A 57 11.95 7.70 14.41
N ALA A 58 11.99 6.38 14.44
CA ALA A 58 13.02 5.67 15.16
C ALA A 58 14.41 6.06 14.60
N GLU A 59 15.45 5.80 15.37
CA GLU A 59 16.82 6.11 14.94
C GLU A 59 17.10 5.61 13.52
N LEU A 60 17.77 6.44 12.70
CA LEU A 60 18.17 6.06 11.35
C LEU A 60 19.36 5.09 11.41
N GLU A 61 19.04 3.82 11.61
CA GLU A 61 20.02 2.73 11.59
C GLU A 61 20.19 2.16 10.17
N PRO A 62 21.34 1.59 9.81
CA PRO A 62 21.54 0.92 8.53
C PRO A 62 20.50 -0.18 8.24
N ARG A 63 19.98 -0.84 9.27
CA ARG A 63 18.93 -1.87 9.16
C ARG A 63 17.61 -1.34 8.58
N LEU A 64 17.34 -0.04 8.74
CA LEU A 64 16.17 0.61 8.15
C LEU A 64 16.18 0.56 6.62
N PHE A 65 17.36 0.53 6.02
CA PHE A 65 17.55 0.50 4.57
C PHE A 65 17.74 -0.91 4.00
N SER A 66 17.58 -1.92 4.82
CA SER A 66 17.66 -3.32 4.42
C SER A 66 16.27 -3.91 4.23
N PHE A 67 15.95 -4.31 3.00
CA PHE A 67 14.71 -5.05 2.72
C PHE A 67 14.71 -6.48 3.29
N ASN A 68 15.88 -6.95 3.77
CA ASN A 68 16.05 -8.26 4.41
C ASN A 68 15.94 -8.19 5.94
N SER A 69 15.72 -6.99 6.48
CA SER A 69 15.51 -6.76 7.91
C SER A 69 14.06 -6.38 8.17
N PRO A 70 13.41 -6.93 9.21
CA PRO A 70 12.05 -6.52 9.60
C PRO A 70 11.92 -5.01 9.89
N MET A 71 13.03 -4.36 10.27
CA MET A 71 13.06 -2.91 10.50
C MET A 71 12.96 -2.09 9.21
N GLY A 72 13.46 -2.61 8.08
CA GLY A 72 13.53 -1.90 6.80
C GLY A 72 12.58 -2.44 5.75
N ALA A 73 12.20 -3.71 5.83
CA ALA A 73 11.30 -4.35 4.88
C ALA A 73 9.92 -3.71 4.86
N CYS A 74 9.32 -3.61 3.68
CA CYS A 74 7.93 -3.25 3.55
C CYS A 74 7.04 -4.31 4.23
N PRO A 75 6.18 -3.94 5.19
CA PRO A 75 5.40 -4.91 5.96
C PRO A 75 4.34 -5.64 5.13
N THR A 76 3.92 -5.08 3.98
CA THR A 76 2.91 -5.68 3.12
C THR A 76 3.46 -6.80 2.24
N CYS A 77 4.73 -6.74 1.86
CA CYS A 77 5.37 -7.73 0.98
C CYS A 77 6.63 -8.35 1.59
N ASP A 78 6.90 -8.11 2.87
CA ASP A 78 8.07 -8.62 3.59
C ASP A 78 9.40 -8.39 2.83
N GLY A 79 9.51 -7.20 2.20
CA GLY A 79 10.70 -6.84 1.43
C GLY A 79 10.81 -7.50 0.05
N LEU A 80 9.80 -8.24 -0.42
CA LEU A 80 9.80 -8.88 -1.74
C LEU A 80 9.61 -7.88 -2.88
N GLY A 81 8.96 -6.73 -2.62
CA GLY A 81 8.64 -5.72 -3.62
C GLY A 81 7.43 -6.06 -4.48
N GLN A 82 6.92 -7.26 -4.37
CA GLN A 82 5.77 -7.77 -5.11
C GLN A 82 4.85 -8.59 -4.21
N VAL A 83 3.61 -8.69 -4.60
CA VAL A 83 2.60 -9.53 -3.94
C VAL A 83 1.98 -10.45 -4.99
N THR A 84 1.73 -11.69 -4.60
CA THR A 84 1.01 -12.64 -5.43
C THR A 84 -0.48 -12.53 -5.13
N ARG A 85 -1.27 -12.23 -6.16
CA ARG A 85 -2.73 -12.07 -6.07
C ARG A 85 -3.40 -12.85 -7.20
N ILE A 86 -4.64 -13.23 -6.97
CA ILE A 86 -5.48 -13.78 -8.04
C ILE A 86 -5.67 -12.69 -9.11
N ASP A 87 -5.33 -13.00 -10.36
CA ASP A 87 -5.40 -12.07 -11.48
C ASP A 87 -6.75 -12.20 -12.20
N PRO A 88 -7.57 -11.12 -12.25
CA PRO A 88 -8.83 -11.12 -12.99
C PRO A 88 -8.69 -11.61 -14.43
N ALA A 89 -7.62 -11.24 -15.13
CA ALA A 89 -7.39 -11.65 -16.52
C ALA A 89 -7.12 -13.16 -16.67
N ARG A 90 -6.62 -13.81 -15.61
CA ARG A 90 -6.44 -15.27 -15.61
C ARG A 90 -7.69 -16.01 -15.16
N VAL A 91 -8.53 -15.38 -14.32
CA VAL A 91 -9.80 -15.93 -13.86
C VAL A 91 -10.82 -15.92 -14.99
N VAL A 92 -10.93 -14.81 -15.73
CA VAL A 92 -11.78 -14.67 -16.92
C VAL A 92 -11.00 -15.16 -18.13
N ALA A 93 -10.95 -16.48 -18.30
CA ALA A 93 -10.17 -17.08 -19.39
C ALA A 93 -10.80 -16.82 -20.78
N HIS A 94 -12.13 -16.67 -20.84
CA HIS A 94 -12.92 -16.55 -22.05
C HIS A 94 -13.90 -15.38 -21.98
N PRO A 95 -13.43 -14.12 -22.08
CA PRO A 95 -14.28 -12.94 -21.99
C PRO A 95 -15.31 -12.84 -23.12
N GLU A 96 -15.11 -13.55 -24.22
CA GLU A 96 -16.03 -13.67 -25.35
C GLU A 96 -17.22 -14.60 -25.07
N LEU A 97 -17.16 -15.41 -24.00
CA LEU A 97 -18.23 -16.29 -23.57
C LEU A 97 -19.05 -15.64 -22.45
N GLY A 98 -20.32 -16.04 -22.34
CA GLY A 98 -21.15 -15.75 -21.17
C GLY A 98 -20.81 -16.66 -19.98
N MET A 99 -21.25 -16.28 -18.78
CA MET A 99 -21.04 -17.08 -17.57
C MET A 99 -21.60 -18.50 -17.72
N ALA A 100 -22.77 -18.63 -18.36
CA ALA A 100 -23.41 -19.93 -18.62
C ALA A 100 -22.58 -20.86 -19.51
N ALA A 101 -21.78 -20.27 -20.42
CA ALA A 101 -20.95 -21.01 -21.38
C ALA A 101 -19.51 -21.25 -20.87
N GLY A 102 -19.13 -20.69 -19.72
CA GLY A 102 -17.83 -20.93 -19.10
C GLY A 102 -16.82 -19.80 -19.27
N ALA A 103 -17.24 -18.55 -19.30
CA ALA A 103 -16.36 -17.40 -19.23
C ALA A 103 -15.36 -17.52 -18.05
N ILE A 104 -15.82 -18.08 -16.93
CA ILE A 104 -15.02 -18.41 -15.75
C ILE A 104 -15.20 -19.90 -15.43
N LYS A 105 -14.09 -20.64 -15.42
CA LYS A 105 -14.10 -22.09 -15.16
C LYS A 105 -14.65 -22.39 -13.76
N GLY A 106 -15.58 -23.35 -13.71
CA GLY A 106 -16.22 -23.79 -12.45
C GLY A 106 -17.35 -22.90 -11.94
N TRP A 107 -17.71 -21.84 -12.71
CA TRP A 107 -18.83 -20.94 -12.43
C TRP A 107 -19.87 -20.99 -13.57
N ASP A 108 -19.89 -22.06 -14.31
CA ASP A 108 -20.77 -22.34 -15.45
C ASP A 108 -21.80 -23.45 -15.10
N ARG A 109 -22.66 -23.77 -16.05
CA ARG A 109 -23.74 -24.78 -15.91
C ARG A 109 -23.26 -26.16 -15.51
N ARG A 110 -21.96 -26.48 -15.70
CA ARG A 110 -21.38 -27.77 -15.27
C ARG A 110 -21.20 -27.87 -13.77
N ASN A 111 -21.24 -26.73 -13.05
CA ASN A 111 -21.25 -26.68 -11.61
C ASN A 111 -22.55 -26.02 -11.13
N PRO A 112 -23.63 -26.79 -10.87
CA PRO A 112 -24.95 -26.26 -10.56
C PRO A 112 -24.96 -25.32 -9.33
N TYR A 113 -24.14 -25.62 -8.31
CA TYR A 113 -24.06 -24.81 -7.09
C TYR A 113 -23.50 -23.41 -7.36
N SER A 114 -22.34 -23.34 -8.00
CA SER A 114 -21.71 -22.05 -8.34
C SER A 114 -22.55 -21.29 -9.36
N PHE A 115 -23.16 -22.00 -10.31
CA PHE A 115 -23.97 -21.38 -11.35
C PHE A 115 -25.26 -20.78 -10.80
N SER A 116 -25.96 -21.46 -9.87
CA SER A 116 -27.15 -20.90 -9.21
C SER A 116 -26.84 -19.60 -8.45
N THR A 117 -25.62 -19.49 -7.91
CA THR A 117 -25.13 -18.26 -7.31
C THR A 117 -25.02 -17.14 -8.36
N VAL A 118 -24.38 -17.44 -9.51
CA VAL A 118 -24.26 -16.49 -10.63
C VAL A 118 -25.62 -16.04 -11.14
N GLU A 119 -26.58 -16.98 -11.30
CA GLU A 119 -27.96 -16.64 -11.73
C GLU A 119 -28.66 -15.71 -10.75
N SER A 120 -28.45 -15.89 -9.45
CA SER A 120 -29.02 -15.01 -8.43
C SER A 120 -28.43 -13.60 -8.50
N VAL A 121 -27.11 -13.50 -8.71
CA VAL A 121 -26.42 -12.22 -8.94
C VAL A 121 -26.92 -11.56 -10.23
N ALA A 122 -27.00 -12.31 -11.34
CA ALA A 122 -27.50 -11.84 -12.63
C ALA A 122 -28.92 -11.27 -12.54
N ARG A 123 -29.80 -11.97 -11.82
CA ARG A 123 -31.17 -11.53 -11.57
C ARG A 123 -31.21 -10.22 -10.77
N HIS A 124 -30.37 -10.10 -9.76
CA HIS A 124 -30.31 -8.90 -8.92
C HIS A 124 -29.80 -7.69 -9.69
N TYR A 125 -28.70 -7.85 -10.44
CA TYR A 125 -28.06 -6.77 -11.23
C TYR A 125 -28.58 -6.66 -12.67
N LYS A 126 -29.63 -7.40 -13.02
CA LYS A 126 -30.37 -7.33 -14.29
C LYS A 126 -29.48 -7.49 -15.53
N PHE A 127 -28.70 -8.56 -15.59
CA PHE A 127 -27.96 -8.97 -16.78
C PHE A 127 -28.26 -10.44 -17.15
N ASP A 128 -28.08 -10.78 -18.43
CA ASP A 128 -28.22 -12.16 -18.90
C ASP A 128 -26.90 -12.92 -18.74
N VAL A 129 -26.96 -14.09 -18.13
CA VAL A 129 -25.81 -15.01 -17.95
C VAL A 129 -25.20 -15.51 -19.27
N ASN A 130 -25.94 -15.38 -20.39
CA ASN A 130 -25.46 -15.73 -21.72
C ASN A 130 -24.73 -14.56 -22.40
N THR A 131 -24.86 -13.31 -21.89
CA THR A 131 -24.11 -12.17 -22.42
C THR A 131 -22.62 -12.41 -22.24
N PRO A 132 -21.78 -12.20 -23.30
CA PRO A 132 -20.34 -12.28 -23.17
C PRO A 132 -19.82 -11.42 -22.00
N PHE A 133 -18.92 -11.99 -21.18
CA PHE A 133 -18.41 -11.30 -20.00
C PHE A 133 -17.80 -9.92 -20.35
N GLY A 134 -17.07 -9.85 -21.47
CA GLY A 134 -16.48 -8.60 -21.94
C GLY A 134 -17.49 -7.52 -22.36
N GLN A 135 -18.76 -7.89 -22.60
CA GLN A 135 -19.86 -6.95 -22.95
C GLN A 135 -20.69 -6.52 -21.74
N LEU A 136 -20.50 -7.14 -20.59
CA LEU A 136 -21.12 -6.69 -19.34
C LEU A 136 -20.58 -5.31 -18.97
N SER A 137 -21.41 -4.50 -18.31
CA SER A 137 -20.94 -3.20 -17.82
C SER A 137 -19.81 -3.37 -16.80
N PRO A 138 -18.90 -2.38 -16.65
CA PRO A 138 -17.80 -2.45 -15.68
C PRO A 138 -18.29 -2.73 -14.25
N ALA A 139 -19.48 -2.19 -13.87
CA ALA A 139 -20.09 -2.44 -12.57
C ALA A 139 -20.52 -3.91 -12.39
N GLN A 140 -21.10 -4.53 -13.42
CA GLN A 140 -21.52 -5.93 -13.39
C GLN A 140 -20.29 -6.87 -13.35
N GLN A 141 -19.26 -6.58 -14.15
CA GLN A 141 -17.99 -7.31 -14.11
C GLN A 141 -17.33 -7.22 -12.73
N HIS A 142 -17.32 -6.02 -12.14
CA HIS A 142 -16.76 -5.79 -10.80
C HIS A 142 -17.50 -6.59 -9.73
N VAL A 143 -18.83 -6.58 -9.76
CA VAL A 143 -19.61 -7.36 -8.79
C VAL A 143 -19.35 -8.85 -8.92
N LEU A 144 -19.31 -9.39 -10.14
CA LEU A 144 -19.00 -10.82 -10.35
C LEU A 144 -17.62 -11.20 -9.80
N LEU A 145 -16.63 -10.35 -10.02
CA LEU A 145 -15.25 -10.63 -9.62
C LEU A 145 -14.98 -10.35 -8.14
N PHE A 146 -15.46 -9.22 -7.61
CA PHE A 146 -15.07 -8.71 -6.30
C PHE A 146 -16.20 -8.68 -5.27
N GLY A 147 -17.44 -8.98 -5.69
CA GLY A 147 -18.58 -9.09 -4.80
C GLY A 147 -19.46 -7.84 -4.73
N SER A 148 -20.55 -7.95 -3.96
CA SER A 148 -21.58 -6.92 -3.80
C SER A 148 -21.30 -5.93 -2.66
N GLY A 149 -20.14 -6.00 -2.01
CA GLY A 149 -19.85 -5.22 -0.80
C GLY A 149 -20.83 -5.58 0.31
N GLU A 150 -21.48 -4.58 0.90
CA GLU A 150 -22.47 -4.76 1.97
C GLU A 150 -23.90 -5.07 1.43
N GLN A 151 -24.08 -5.00 0.11
CA GLN A 151 -25.41 -5.21 -0.49
C GLN A 151 -25.83 -6.67 -0.44
N ASN A 152 -26.94 -6.95 0.22
CA ASN A 152 -27.53 -8.29 0.29
C ASN A 152 -28.22 -8.67 -1.01
N ILE A 153 -27.96 -9.89 -1.48
CA ILE A 153 -28.58 -10.51 -2.65
C ILE A 153 -29.40 -11.71 -2.18
N ALA A 154 -30.57 -11.88 -2.76
CA ALA A 154 -31.42 -13.04 -2.50
C ALA A 154 -30.96 -14.24 -3.34
N PHE A 155 -30.29 -15.19 -2.71
CA PHE A 155 -29.87 -16.45 -3.33
C PHE A 155 -30.95 -17.52 -3.20
N VAL A 156 -31.10 -18.33 -4.24
CA VAL A 156 -32.00 -19.46 -4.27
C VAL A 156 -31.15 -20.72 -4.43
N TYR A 157 -31.13 -21.55 -3.39
CA TYR A 157 -30.42 -22.82 -3.39
C TYR A 157 -31.43 -23.94 -3.58
N GLU A 158 -31.21 -24.77 -4.59
CA GLU A 158 -32.00 -25.98 -4.78
C GLU A 158 -31.29 -27.15 -4.09
N ASN A 159 -31.93 -27.73 -3.09
CA ASN A 159 -31.48 -28.94 -2.43
C ASN A 159 -32.44 -30.07 -2.79
N GLU A 160 -31.89 -31.21 -3.13
CA GLU A 160 -32.65 -32.45 -3.28
C GLU A 160 -32.80 -33.09 -1.87
N GLY A 161 -34.02 -33.16 -1.38
CA GLY A 161 -34.29 -33.79 -0.08
C GLY A 161 -34.13 -35.31 -0.17
N ASP A 162 -33.97 -35.99 0.98
CA ASP A 162 -33.88 -37.45 1.07
C ASP A 162 -35.12 -38.17 0.47
N ASP A 163 -36.21 -37.44 0.26
CA ASP A 163 -37.45 -37.86 -0.37
C ASP A 163 -37.46 -37.67 -1.90
N GLY A 164 -36.34 -37.31 -2.53
CA GLY A 164 -36.20 -37.03 -3.97
C GLY A 164 -36.93 -35.75 -4.43
N ARG A 165 -37.50 -34.96 -3.49
CA ARG A 165 -38.16 -33.70 -3.83
C ARG A 165 -37.19 -32.54 -3.79
N LYS A 166 -37.19 -31.75 -4.86
CA LYS A 166 -36.40 -30.47 -4.89
C LYS A 166 -37.04 -29.45 -3.96
N ARG A 167 -36.27 -29.02 -2.96
CA ARG A 167 -36.66 -27.93 -2.05
C ARG A 167 -35.81 -26.72 -2.35
N SER A 168 -36.40 -25.55 -2.59
CA SER A 168 -35.70 -24.31 -2.75
C SER A 168 -35.61 -23.56 -1.41
N VAL A 169 -34.42 -23.23 -0.99
CA VAL A 169 -34.16 -22.41 0.18
C VAL A 169 -33.66 -21.03 -0.27
N LYS A 170 -34.37 -19.99 0.16
CA LYS A 170 -33.96 -18.60 -0.11
C LYS A 170 -33.14 -18.10 1.08
N ARG A 171 -31.97 -17.56 0.81
CA ARG A 171 -31.11 -16.87 1.78
C ARG A 171 -30.70 -15.51 1.23
N SER A 172 -30.60 -14.50 2.10
CA SER A 172 -30.18 -13.18 1.72
C SER A 172 -28.88 -12.84 2.45
N HIS A 173 -27.83 -12.61 1.70
CA HIS A 173 -26.50 -12.21 2.21
C HIS A 173 -25.71 -11.50 1.10
N PRO A 174 -24.59 -10.82 1.43
CA PRO A 174 -23.70 -10.27 0.41
C PRO A 174 -23.06 -11.38 -0.43
N PHE A 175 -22.79 -11.06 -1.69
CA PHE A 175 -21.98 -11.90 -2.56
C PHE A 175 -20.51 -11.58 -2.37
N GLU A 176 -19.70 -12.57 -2.03
CA GLU A 176 -18.27 -12.36 -1.76
C GLU A 176 -17.43 -12.07 -3.02
N GLY A 177 -17.91 -12.42 -4.20
CA GLY A 177 -17.15 -12.33 -5.45
C GLY A 177 -16.28 -13.56 -5.73
N ILE A 178 -16.04 -13.81 -7.03
CA ILE A 178 -15.33 -15.01 -7.49
C ILE A 178 -13.85 -14.96 -7.07
N ILE A 179 -13.20 -13.82 -7.21
CA ILE A 179 -11.79 -13.64 -6.84
C ILE A 179 -11.60 -13.79 -5.34
N THR A 180 -12.44 -13.13 -4.55
CA THR A 180 -12.42 -13.21 -3.08
C THR A 180 -12.65 -14.66 -2.62
N SER A 181 -13.58 -15.37 -3.27
CA SER A 181 -13.81 -16.81 -3.02
C SER A 181 -12.55 -17.64 -3.33
N PHE A 182 -11.86 -17.38 -4.44
CA PHE A 182 -10.62 -18.07 -4.78
C PHE A 182 -9.49 -17.76 -3.80
N GLU A 183 -9.34 -16.50 -3.40
CA GLU A 183 -8.33 -16.11 -2.40
C GLU A 183 -8.60 -16.75 -1.04
N ARG A 184 -9.87 -16.78 -0.61
CA ARG A 184 -10.27 -17.46 0.63
C ARG A 184 -9.97 -18.96 0.54
N ARG A 185 -10.42 -19.63 -0.52
CA ARG A 185 -10.18 -21.06 -0.73
C ARG A 185 -8.70 -21.40 -0.80
N LEU A 186 -7.88 -20.57 -1.46
CA LEU A 186 -6.43 -20.77 -1.54
C LEU A 186 -5.78 -20.73 -0.15
N ARG A 187 -6.27 -19.86 0.73
CA ARG A 187 -5.78 -19.70 2.09
C ARG A 187 -6.22 -20.84 3.02
N GLU A 188 -7.47 -21.29 2.86
CA GLU A 188 -8.09 -22.25 3.76
C GLU A 188 -7.93 -23.72 3.34
N THR A 189 -7.56 -23.99 2.07
CA THR A 189 -7.49 -25.36 1.57
C THR A 189 -6.26 -26.12 2.12
N GLU A 190 -6.50 -27.33 2.57
CA GLU A 190 -5.45 -28.30 2.88
C GLU A 190 -5.09 -29.18 1.67
N SER A 191 -5.94 -29.22 0.64
CA SER A 191 -5.72 -30.01 -0.57
C SER A 191 -4.66 -29.39 -1.48
N MET A 192 -3.57 -30.11 -1.70
CA MET A 192 -2.51 -29.71 -2.63
C MET A 192 -3.03 -29.54 -4.05
N ALA A 193 -3.93 -30.40 -4.51
CA ALA A 193 -4.51 -30.32 -5.86
C ALA A 193 -5.33 -29.03 -6.06
N VAL A 194 -6.15 -28.64 -5.06
CA VAL A 194 -6.91 -27.38 -5.10
C VAL A 194 -5.99 -26.18 -5.04
N ARG A 195 -4.94 -26.24 -4.22
CA ARG A 195 -3.94 -25.18 -4.13
C ARG A 195 -3.20 -24.98 -5.45
N GLU A 196 -2.79 -26.08 -6.10
CA GLU A 196 -2.13 -26.05 -7.40
C GLU A 196 -3.07 -25.49 -8.48
N GLU A 197 -4.33 -25.89 -8.50
CA GLU A 197 -5.31 -25.36 -9.46
C GLU A 197 -5.50 -23.86 -9.27
N LEU A 198 -5.71 -23.38 -8.04
CA LEU A 198 -5.93 -21.98 -7.76
C LEU A 198 -4.67 -21.12 -7.97
N SER A 199 -3.47 -21.68 -7.77
CA SER A 199 -2.21 -20.97 -8.02
C SER A 199 -2.01 -20.59 -9.48
N ARG A 200 -2.63 -21.30 -10.42
CA ARG A 200 -2.59 -20.97 -11.87
C ARG A 200 -3.26 -19.63 -12.18
N TYR A 201 -4.18 -19.18 -11.34
CA TYR A 201 -4.85 -17.89 -11.47
C TYR A 201 -4.06 -16.75 -10.83
N GLN A 202 -2.97 -17.07 -10.11
CA GLN A 202 -2.15 -16.06 -9.45
C GLN A 202 -1.18 -15.39 -10.43
N ASN A 203 -0.93 -14.11 -10.18
CA ASN A 203 0.12 -13.34 -10.84
C ASN A 203 0.86 -12.49 -9.81
N ALA A 204 2.15 -12.32 -10.03
CA ALA A 204 2.97 -11.41 -9.24
C ALA A 204 2.74 -9.97 -9.76
N ARG A 205 2.41 -9.08 -8.85
CA ARG A 205 2.24 -7.64 -9.14
C ARG A 205 3.10 -6.82 -8.19
N PRO A 206 3.55 -5.64 -8.60
CA PRO A 206 4.23 -4.73 -7.69
C PRO A 206 3.40 -4.53 -6.41
N CYS A 207 4.06 -4.54 -5.28
CA CYS A 207 3.40 -4.35 -4.00
C CYS A 207 2.69 -2.98 -3.98
N PRO A 208 1.40 -2.90 -3.63
CA PRO A 208 0.64 -1.65 -3.66
C PRO A 208 1.18 -0.60 -2.70
N ASP A 209 1.81 -1.02 -1.60
CA ASP A 209 2.36 -0.12 -0.60
C ASP A 209 3.71 0.46 -1.00
N CYS A 210 4.64 -0.39 -1.45
CA CYS A 210 5.99 0.06 -1.74
C CYS A 210 6.26 0.27 -3.23
N GLY A 211 5.32 -0.07 -4.12
CA GLY A 211 5.48 0.08 -5.56
C GLY A 211 6.69 -0.66 -6.15
N GLY A 212 7.16 -1.72 -5.48
CA GLY A 212 8.38 -2.42 -5.86
C GLY A 212 9.62 -1.97 -5.09
N ALA A 213 9.59 -0.88 -4.34
CA ALA A 213 10.74 -0.36 -3.61
C ALA A 213 11.27 -1.28 -2.50
N ARG A 214 10.51 -2.29 -2.09
CA ARG A 214 10.85 -3.32 -1.09
C ARG A 214 10.99 -2.80 0.35
N LEU A 215 11.13 -1.50 0.53
CA LEU A 215 11.37 -0.84 1.80
C LEU A 215 10.10 -0.25 2.38
N ARG A 216 10.06 -0.13 3.71
CA ARG A 216 8.98 0.56 4.42
C ARG A 216 8.99 2.06 4.10
N ARG A 217 7.88 2.71 4.43
CA ARG A 217 7.62 4.10 4.07
C ARG A 217 8.71 5.05 4.54
N GLU A 218 9.18 4.89 5.76
CA GLU A 218 10.20 5.74 6.38
C GLU A 218 11.51 5.71 5.59
N ALA A 219 11.98 4.53 5.26
CA ALA A 219 13.20 4.35 4.49
C ALA A 219 13.11 4.94 3.06
N ARG A 220 11.93 4.88 2.45
CA ARG A 220 11.69 5.41 1.10
C ARG A 220 11.73 6.95 1.02
N HIS A 221 11.57 7.64 2.16
CA HIS A 221 11.60 9.10 2.23
C HIS A 221 12.93 9.66 2.73
N VAL A 222 13.98 8.84 2.73
CA VAL A 222 15.36 9.29 2.95
C VAL A 222 16.02 9.49 1.60
N PHE A 223 16.54 10.70 1.37
CA PHE A 223 17.11 11.11 0.10
C PHE A 223 18.60 11.43 0.26
N LEU A 224 19.38 11.00 -0.70
CA LEU A 224 20.78 11.43 -0.86
C LEU A 224 20.83 12.68 -1.75
N PRO A 225 21.83 13.54 -1.60
CA PRO A 225 22.00 14.71 -2.46
C PRO A 225 21.95 14.37 -3.94
N HIS A 226 21.49 15.29 -4.76
CA HIS A 226 21.42 15.09 -6.20
C HIS A 226 22.83 15.10 -6.82
N ALA A 227 23.20 14.01 -7.46
CA ALA A 227 24.50 13.84 -8.14
C ALA A 227 24.32 13.48 -9.64
N GLY A 228 23.16 13.80 -10.21
CA GLY A 228 22.78 13.49 -11.59
C GLY A 228 21.56 12.57 -11.67
N PRO A 229 20.88 12.51 -12.83
CA PRO A 229 19.69 11.67 -13.01
C PRO A 229 20.10 10.19 -13.11
N LEU A 230 19.55 9.35 -12.25
CA LEU A 230 19.52 7.91 -12.45
C LEU A 230 18.44 7.62 -13.49
N GLN A 231 18.82 7.30 -14.71
CA GLN A 231 17.89 6.95 -15.78
C GLN A 231 17.23 5.60 -15.45
N GLY A 232 15.89 5.57 -15.46
CA GLY A 232 15.09 4.33 -15.25
C GLY A 232 14.64 4.05 -13.83
N ALA A 233 15.03 4.86 -12.85
CA ALA A 233 14.41 4.79 -11.55
C ALA A 233 13.01 5.40 -11.62
N ALA A 234 11.98 4.62 -11.28
CA ALA A 234 10.63 5.14 -11.13
C ALA A 234 10.67 6.29 -10.11
N SER A 235 10.51 7.51 -10.61
CA SER A 235 10.74 8.74 -9.86
C SER A 235 9.64 9.08 -8.84
N HIS A 236 8.61 8.26 -8.76
CA HIS A 236 7.55 8.42 -7.76
C HIS A 236 7.09 7.07 -7.21
N PRO A 237 6.82 6.96 -5.89
CA PRO A 237 5.95 5.92 -5.41
C PRO A 237 4.61 6.08 -6.13
N PRO A 238 3.89 4.99 -6.48
CA PRO A 238 2.61 5.08 -7.18
C PRO A 238 1.66 5.99 -6.40
N GLU A 239 1.20 7.05 -7.04
CA GLU A 239 0.04 7.81 -6.59
C GLU A 239 -1.14 6.86 -6.62
N GLY A 240 -1.67 6.55 -5.45
CA GLY A 240 -2.87 5.72 -5.37
C GLY A 240 -2.88 4.70 -4.24
N ALA A 241 -2.56 5.11 -3.02
CA ALA A 241 -3.11 4.42 -1.86
C ALA A 241 -4.47 5.07 -1.52
N PRO A 242 -5.60 4.33 -1.61
CA PRO A 242 -6.86 4.82 -1.07
C PRO A 242 -6.76 4.75 0.46
N GLY A 243 -6.68 5.88 1.10
CA GLY A 243 -6.71 5.89 2.55
C GLY A 243 -6.23 7.18 3.16
N ALA A 244 -7.19 7.91 3.70
CA ALA A 244 -7.11 9.10 4.53
C ALA A 244 -7.14 10.42 3.76
N GLY A 245 -8.37 10.92 3.59
CA GLY A 245 -8.63 12.33 3.46
C GLY A 245 -8.14 13.08 4.68
N THR A 246 -6.91 13.54 4.62
CA THR A 246 -6.43 14.66 5.41
C THR A 246 -6.12 15.77 4.44
N ALA A 247 -6.86 16.88 4.60
CA ALA A 247 -6.63 18.10 3.87
C ALA A 247 -5.12 18.40 3.86
N ALA A 248 -4.55 18.49 2.66
CA ALA A 248 -3.16 18.88 2.48
C ALA A 248 -3.02 20.29 3.05
N LEU A 249 -2.39 20.40 4.21
CA LEU A 249 -1.91 21.69 4.70
C LEU A 249 -0.88 22.20 3.69
N PRO A 250 -0.87 23.49 3.35
CA PRO A 250 0.12 24.04 2.44
C PRO A 250 1.50 23.93 3.10
N VAL A 251 2.23 22.91 2.69
CA VAL A 251 3.66 22.84 2.97
C VAL A 251 4.27 23.98 2.15
N ALA A 252 4.77 24.99 2.85
CA ALA A 252 5.56 26.06 2.23
C ALA A 252 6.58 25.40 1.32
N ALA A 253 6.57 25.79 0.06
CA ALA A 253 7.35 25.19 -1.00
C ALA A 253 8.81 25.07 -0.60
N VAL A 254 9.24 23.85 -0.30
CA VAL A 254 10.65 23.48 -0.31
C VAL A 254 11.03 23.39 -1.78
N THR A 255 11.56 24.48 -2.30
CA THR A 255 11.96 24.65 -3.71
C THR A 255 13.25 23.88 -4.07
N ALA A 256 13.75 23.01 -3.21
CA ALA A 256 14.84 22.11 -3.51
C ALA A 256 14.26 20.76 -3.98
N THR A 257 14.57 20.36 -5.21
CA THR A 257 14.32 18.99 -5.68
C THR A 257 14.90 18.02 -4.66
N PRO A 258 14.07 17.13 -4.07
CA PRO A 258 14.62 16.10 -3.19
C PRO A 258 15.64 15.30 -3.99
N GLY A 259 16.78 14.95 -3.38
CA GLY A 259 17.79 14.11 -4.01
C GLY A 259 17.23 12.73 -4.39
N GLN A 260 18.11 11.80 -4.72
CA GLN A 260 17.69 10.45 -5.06
C GLN A 260 17.32 9.64 -3.81
N PRO A 261 16.16 8.97 -3.77
CA PRO A 261 15.83 8.06 -2.70
C PRO A 261 16.73 6.82 -2.76
N ILE A 262 17.06 6.25 -1.62
CA ILE A 262 18.01 5.13 -1.54
C ILE A 262 17.57 3.91 -2.34
N TYR A 263 16.28 3.64 -2.42
CA TYR A 263 15.76 2.51 -3.21
C TYR A 263 15.96 2.70 -4.72
N ALA A 264 15.98 3.94 -5.23
CA ALA A 264 16.25 4.20 -6.64
C ALA A 264 17.69 3.81 -7.01
N ILE A 265 18.62 4.05 -6.10
CA ILE A 265 20.01 3.62 -6.27
C ILE A 265 20.11 2.09 -6.24
N ALA A 266 19.38 1.43 -5.35
CA ALA A 266 19.35 -0.04 -5.27
C ALA A 266 18.75 -0.70 -6.53
N HIS A 267 17.90 0.01 -7.28
CA HIS A 267 17.33 -0.45 -8.55
C HIS A 267 18.16 -0.07 -9.78
N ALA A 268 19.17 0.80 -9.62
CA ALA A 268 20.04 1.19 -10.71
C ALA A 268 21.00 0.05 -11.11
N SER A 269 21.51 0.09 -12.33
CA SER A 269 22.60 -0.80 -12.72
C SER A 269 23.89 -0.44 -11.94
N LEU A 270 24.79 -1.42 -11.81
CA LEU A 270 26.07 -1.19 -11.11
C LEU A 270 26.86 -0.02 -11.69
N GLY A 271 26.84 0.17 -13.01
CA GLY A 271 27.47 1.30 -13.66
C GLY A 271 26.83 2.63 -13.25
N GLN A 272 25.50 2.72 -13.29
CA GLN A 272 24.77 3.92 -12.89
C GLN A 272 24.98 4.24 -11.40
N ALA A 273 24.96 3.23 -10.53
CA ALA A 273 25.22 3.40 -9.11
C ALA A 273 26.64 3.92 -8.86
N ARG A 274 27.65 3.33 -9.52
CA ARG A 274 29.03 3.82 -9.45
C ARG A 274 29.11 5.27 -9.89
N ASP A 275 28.62 5.60 -11.08
CA ASP A 275 28.71 6.95 -11.65
C ASP A 275 27.98 7.96 -10.75
N TYR A 276 26.89 7.56 -10.10
CA TYR A 276 26.19 8.38 -9.11
C TYR A 276 27.06 8.65 -7.88
N PHE A 277 27.68 7.63 -7.29
CA PHE A 277 28.55 7.80 -6.12
C PHE A 277 29.83 8.57 -6.45
N ASP A 278 30.41 8.35 -7.63
CA ASP A 278 31.60 9.11 -8.11
C ASP A 278 31.28 10.60 -8.29
N ALA A 279 30.06 10.95 -8.66
CA ALA A 279 29.59 12.32 -8.82
C ALA A 279 29.08 12.95 -7.51
N LEU A 280 28.84 12.14 -6.47
CA LEU A 280 28.27 12.62 -5.22
C LEU A 280 29.25 13.54 -4.48
N ARG A 281 28.79 14.72 -4.09
CA ARG A 281 29.59 15.69 -3.34
C ARG A 281 28.83 16.14 -2.11
N PHE A 282 29.53 16.18 -0.99
CA PHE A 282 29.01 16.71 0.26
C PHE A 282 29.76 17.99 0.62
N SER A 283 29.12 18.89 1.36
CA SER A 283 29.70 20.13 1.86
C SER A 283 29.72 20.15 3.38
N GLY A 284 30.61 20.98 3.94
CA GLY A 284 30.74 21.17 5.39
C GLY A 284 31.17 19.89 6.13
N ALA A 285 30.64 19.68 7.33
CA ALA A 285 30.99 18.53 8.19
C ALA A 285 30.72 17.16 7.56
N LYS A 286 29.82 17.08 6.59
CA LYS A 286 29.48 15.82 5.90
C LYS A 286 30.56 15.39 4.89
N ALA A 287 31.40 16.31 4.37
CA ALA A 287 32.45 15.98 3.44
C ALA A 287 33.47 15.01 4.06
N GLY A 288 33.92 15.28 5.28
CA GLY A 288 34.87 14.41 5.98
C GLY A 288 34.38 13.01 6.33
N ILE A 289 33.04 12.78 6.26
CA ILE A 289 32.44 11.44 6.43
C ILE A 289 32.39 10.72 5.08
N ALA A 290 32.15 11.45 3.99
CA ALA A 290 32.03 10.89 2.66
C ALA A 290 33.39 10.46 2.04
N ASP A 291 34.47 11.02 2.50
CA ASP A 291 35.84 10.69 2.02
C ASP A 291 36.39 9.39 2.64
N LYS A 292 35.69 8.79 3.63
CA LYS A 292 36.03 7.50 4.25
C LYS A 292 35.24 6.35 3.63
#